data_f3c57f6b4f4d24150cd6f7d9503c6a5f
#
_entry.id   f3c57f6b4f4d24150cd6f7d9503c6a5f
#
_cell.length_a   1.000
_cell.length_b   1.000
_cell.length_c   1.000
_cell.angle_alpha   90.00
_cell.angle_beta   90.00
_cell.angle_gamma   90.00
#
_symmetry.space_group_name_H-M   'P 1'
#
loop_
_entity.id
_entity.type
_entity.pdbx_description
1 polymer ?
#
loop_
_entity_poly.entity_id
_entity_poly.type
_entity_poly.pdbx_seq_one_letter_code
_entity_poly.pdbx_strand_id
1 'polypeptide(L)'
;MNKQERINTIYRYQQRWLLLRSILAILTGALVVLTLQSNGEPMFTIPLAFTLTIMLYVIGRERRFVRKLTSVEQAKRIIDWQYVSEMGLLVLLAILFPLIVLIGWPGWSLFVVFLSGVILLHFVQKMLDRQISEYDAEQPMRREIKLDFVKD
;
A
#
# COMPACT_ATOMS: atom_id res chain seq x y z
N MET A 1 7.22 -0.43 25.69
CA MET A 1 6.42 -1.44 24.98
C MET A 1 7.36 -2.36 24.26
N ASN A 2 7.36 -3.66 24.56
CA ASN A 2 8.28 -4.65 23.98
C ASN A 2 7.94 -4.86 22.48
N LYS A 3 8.91 -5.35 21.68
CA LYS A 3 8.75 -5.62 20.24
C LYS A 3 7.53 -6.50 19.94
N GLN A 4 7.34 -7.59 20.70
CA GLN A 4 6.21 -8.50 20.53
C GLN A 4 4.85 -7.84 20.82
N GLU A 5 4.78 -6.97 21.80
CA GLU A 5 3.57 -6.19 22.10
C GLU A 5 3.23 -5.23 20.95
N ARG A 6 4.26 -4.62 20.32
CA ARG A 6 4.06 -3.76 19.15
C ARG A 6 3.56 -4.56 17.95
N ILE A 7 4.14 -5.75 17.69
CA ILE A 7 3.67 -6.65 16.62
C ILE A 7 2.19 -6.97 16.83
N ASN A 8 1.82 -7.45 18.01
CA ASN A 8 0.44 -7.82 18.32
C ASN A 8 -0.53 -6.63 18.19
N THR A 9 -0.09 -5.45 18.59
CA THR A 9 -0.91 -4.23 18.53
C THR A 9 -1.14 -3.79 17.08
N ILE A 10 -0.09 -3.82 16.23
CA ILE A 10 -0.19 -3.52 14.80
C ILE A 10 -1.04 -4.58 14.10
N TYR A 11 -0.80 -5.86 14.41
CA TYR A 11 -1.56 -6.98 13.86
C TYR A 11 -3.06 -6.83 14.12
N ARG A 12 -3.48 -6.63 15.39
CA ARG A 12 -4.90 -6.42 15.74
C ARG A 12 -5.51 -5.20 15.03
N TYR A 13 -4.72 -4.14 14.85
CA TYR A 13 -5.19 -2.98 14.10
C TYR A 13 -5.38 -3.30 12.62
N GLN A 14 -4.43 -3.97 11.99
CA GLN A 14 -4.49 -4.37 10.59
C GLN A 14 -5.64 -5.36 10.33
N GLN A 15 -5.85 -6.32 11.24
CA GLN A 15 -6.91 -7.33 11.13
C GLN A 15 -8.31 -6.69 11.06
N ARG A 16 -8.55 -5.60 11.80
CA ARG A 16 -9.83 -4.84 11.72
C ARG A 16 -10.08 -4.24 10.34
N TRP A 17 -9.04 -3.92 9.60
CA TRP A 17 -9.13 -3.31 8.28
C TRP A 17 -8.91 -4.28 7.12
N LEU A 18 -8.52 -5.54 7.45
CA LEU A 18 -8.18 -6.56 6.45
C LEU A 18 -9.34 -6.80 5.49
N LEU A 19 -10.53 -7.03 6.01
CA LEU A 19 -11.73 -7.29 5.21
C LEU A 19 -12.02 -6.12 4.25
N LEU A 20 -11.99 -4.89 4.78
CA LEU A 20 -12.20 -3.70 3.95
C LEU A 20 -11.13 -3.57 2.87
N ARG A 21 -9.86 -3.82 3.19
CA ARG A 21 -8.75 -3.79 2.23
C ARG A 21 -8.91 -4.83 1.14
N SER A 22 -9.30 -6.06 1.52
CA SER A 22 -9.52 -7.14 0.55
C SER A 22 -10.67 -6.82 -0.39
N ILE A 23 -11.79 -6.32 0.13
CA ILE A 23 -12.93 -5.88 -0.69
C ILE A 23 -12.50 -4.74 -1.64
N LEU A 24 -11.81 -3.72 -1.13
CA LEU A 24 -11.35 -2.60 -1.94
C LEU A 24 -10.36 -3.05 -3.02
N ALA A 25 -9.45 -3.99 -2.72
CA ALA A 25 -8.49 -4.52 -3.68
C ALA A 25 -9.20 -5.28 -4.81
N ILE A 26 -10.16 -6.15 -4.49
CA ILE A 26 -10.95 -6.90 -5.48
C ILE A 26 -11.78 -5.92 -6.33
N LEU A 27 -12.45 -4.97 -5.69
CA LEU A 27 -13.27 -3.96 -6.38
C LEU A 27 -12.41 -3.09 -7.31
N THR A 28 -11.23 -2.65 -6.84
CA THR A 28 -10.28 -1.89 -7.66
C THR A 28 -9.84 -2.70 -8.87
N GLY A 29 -9.47 -3.98 -8.69
CA GLY A 29 -9.10 -4.86 -9.80
C GLY A 29 -10.21 -5.02 -10.84
N ALA A 30 -11.45 -5.25 -10.39
CA ALA A 30 -12.61 -5.35 -11.27
C ALA A 30 -12.88 -4.04 -12.03
N LEU A 31 -12.84 -2.90 -11.33
CA LEU A 31 -13.03 -1.58 -11.94
C LEU A 31 -11.93 -1.23 -12.94
N VAL A 32 -10.67 -1.63 -12.68
CA VAL A 32 -9.57 -1.49 -13.64
C VAL A 32 -9.90 -2.23 -14.94
N VAL A 33 -10.30 -3.49 -14.86
CA VAL A 33 -10.66 -4.29 -16.05
C VAL A 33 -11.83 -3.66 -16.82
N LEU A 34 -12.90 -3.26 -16.11
CA LEU A 34 -14.07 -2.63 -16.72
C LEU A 34 -13.71 -1.29 -17.39
N THR A 35 -12.87 -0.48 -16.76
CA THR A 35 -12.41 0.79 -17.33
C THR A 35 -11.59 0.58 -18.59
N LEU A 36 -10.75 -0.47 -18.64
CA LEU A 36 -10.00 -0.83 -19.85
C LEU A 36 -10.93 -1.29 -20.97
N GLN A 37 -11.91 -2.13 -20.68
CA GLN A 37 -12.85 -2.65 -21.66
C GLN A 37 -13.80 -1.56 -22.22
N SER A 38 -14.12 -0.57 -21.39
CA SER A 38 -15.01 0.55 -21.78
C SER A 38 -14.28 1.76 -22.38
N ASN A 39 -12.97 1.65 -22.68
CA ASN A 39 -12.15 2.77 -23.15
C ASN A 39 -12.22 4.01 -22.24
N GLY A 40 -12.31 3.81 -20.94
CA GLY A 40 -12.26 4.89 -19.95
C GLY A 40 -13.60 5.60 -19.70
N GLU A 41 -14.72 4.95 -19.95
CA GLU A 41 -16.04 5.56 -19.65
C GLU A 41 -16.11 6.06 -18.19
N PRO A 42 -16.69 7.27 -17.98
CA PRO A 42 -16.82 7.87 -16.65
C PRO A 42 -17.56 7.00 -15.63
N MET A 43 -18.47 6.15 -16.10
CA MET A 43 -19.22 5.22 -15.26
C MET A 43 -18.32 4.27 -14.45
N PHE A 44 -17.16 3.91 -14.98
CA PHE A 44 -16.19 3.02 -14.31
C PHE A 44 -15.00 3.78 -13.73
N THR A 45 -14.55 4.85 -14.36
CA THR A 45 -13.42 5.67 -13.90
C THR A 45 -13.73 6.42 -12.61
N ILE A 46 -14.94 6.94 -12.43
CA ILE A 46 -15.33 7.66 -11.20
C ILE A 46 -15.33 6.72 -9.98
N PRO A 47 -15.99 5.54 -10.00
CA PRO A 47 -15.89 4.57 -8.91
C PRO A 47 -14.46 4.08 -8.65
N LEU A 48 -13.63 3.94 -9.69
CA LEU A 48 -12.22 3.57 -9.53
C LEU A 48 -11.45 4.65 -8.76
N ALA A 49 -11.60 5.92 -9.12
CA ALA A 49 -10.98 7.04 -8.41
C ALA A 49 -11.45 7.11 -6.94
N PHE A 50 -12.72 6.84 -6.69
CA PHE A 50 -13.29 6.81 -5.35
C PHE A 50 -12.71 5.67 -4.49
N THR A 51 -12.63 4.45 -5.03
CA THR A 51 -12.03 3.29 -4.34
C THR A 51 -10.55 3.53 -4.03
N LEU A 52 -9.78 4.09 -4.96
CA LEU A 52 -8.38 4.46 -4.73
C LEU A 52 -8.24 5.51 -3.62
N THR A 53 -9.12 6.51 -3.59
CA THR A 53 -9.14 7.52 -2.52
C THR A 53 -9.39 6.90 -1.15
N ILE A 54 -10.33 5.96 -1.04
CA ILE A 54 -10.59 5.23 0.20
C ILE A 54 -9.36 4.40 0.60
N MET A 55 -8.70 3.73 -0.34
CA MET A 55 -7.48 2.97 -0.06
C MET A 55 -6.38 3.89 0.49
N LEU A 56 -6.14 5.04 -0.12
CA LEU A 56 -5.16 6.03 0.36
C LEU A 56 -5.50 6.52 1.77
N TYR A 57 -6.78 6.74 2.06
CA TYR A 57 -7.23 7.13 3.40
C TYR A 57 -6.95 6.05 4.44
N VAL A 58 -7.24 4.78 4.13
CA VAL A 58 -6.99 3.63 5.03
C VAL A 58 -5.49 3.49 5.31
N ILE A 59 -4.64 3.55 4.27
CA ILE A 59 -3.18 3.51 4.40
C ILE A 59 -2.68 4.69 5.25
N GLY A 60 -3.21 5.89 5.03
CA GLY A 60 -2.86 7.08 5.81
C GLY A 60 -3.26 7.00 7.29
N ARG A 61 -4.36 6.32 7.60
CA ARG A 61 -4.74 6.03 9.00
C ARG A 61 -3.78 5.06 9.66
N GLU A 62 -3.39 4.00 8.95
CA GLU A 62 -2.43 3.03 9.47
C GLU A 62 -1.06 3.67 9.69
N ARG A 63 -0.55 4.46 8.73
CA ARG A 63 0.66 5.26 8.89
C ARG A 63 0.65 6.04 10.21
N ARG A 64 -0.43 6.80 10.47
CA ARG A 64 -0.57 7.59 11.69
C ARG A 64 -0.59 6.73 12.95
N PHE A 65 -1.20 5.56 12.89
CA PHE A 65 -1.23 4.62 14.00
C PHE A 65 0.15 4.04 14.30
N VAL A 66 0.84 3.49 13.29
CA VAL A 66 2.17 2.88 13.46
C VAL A 66 3.21 3.91 13.90
N ARG A 67 3.14 5.14 13.38
CA ARG A 67 4.01 6.25 13.80
C ARG A 67 3.90 6.59 15.29
N LYS A 68 2.73 6.42 15.89
CA LYS A 68 2.52 6.69 17.33
C LYS A 68 3.17 5.65 18.24
N LEU A 69 3.51 4.47 17.73
CA LEU A 69 4.09 3.38 18.53
C LEU A 69 5.59 3.55 18.78
N THR A 70 6.28 4.40 18.03
CA THR A 70 7.69 4.72 18.25
C THR A 70 7.86 6.14 18.77
N SER A 71 8.82 6.33 19.69
CA SER A 71 9.25 7.65 20.19
C SER A 71 10.42 8.21 19.39
N VAL A 72 11.14 7.37 18.61
CA VAL A 72 12.35 7.73 17.87
C VAL A 72 11.98 8.48 16.59
N GLU A 73 12.39 9.75 16.47
CA GLU A 73 12.05 10.59 15.32
C GLU A 73 12.61 10.07 13.98
N GLN A 74 13.79 9.46 13.99
CA GLN A 74 14.36 8.84 12.79
C GLN A 74 13.52 7.65 12.34
N ALA A 75 13.09 6.78 13.26
CA ALA A 75 12.19 5.68 12.95
C ALA A 75 10.83 6.17 12.41
N LYS A 76 10.27 7.27 12.95
CA LYS A 76 9.04 7.89 12.42
C LYS A 76 9.20 8.33 10.97
N ARG A 77 10.35 8.94 10.62
CA ARG A 77 10.62 9.35 9.22
C ARG A 77 10.69 8.15 8.28
N ILE A 78 11.34 7.07 8.72
CA ILE A 78 11.44 5.84 7.90
C ILE A 78 10.06 5.20 7.70
N ILE A 79 9.25 5.12 8.76
CA ILE A 79 7.85 4.69 8.68
C ILE A 79 7.09 5.56 7.67
N ASP A 80 7.24 6.88 7.75
CA ASP A 80 6.61 7.80 6.82
C ASP A 80 6.99 7.50 5.37
N TRP A 81 8.27 7.24 5.08
CA TRP A 81 8.75 6.87 3.75
C TRP A 81 8.21 5.53 3.27
N GLN A 82 8.08 4.53 4.15
CA GLN A 82 7.46 3.24 3.81
C GLN A 82 6.02 3.40 3.33
N TYR A 83 5.22 4.19 4.04
CA TYR A 83 3.83 4.42 3.68
C TYR A 83 3.68 5.36 2.48
N VAL A 84 4.53 6.39 2.37
CA VAL A 84 4.55 7.30 1.21
C VAL A 84 4.91 6.55 -0.07
N SER A 85 5.87 5.63 -0.04
CA SER A 85 6.22 4.82 -1.22
C SER A 85 5.06 3.91 -1.66
N GLU A 86 4.31 3.35 -0.71
CA GLU A 86 3.12 2.54 -0.99
C GLU A 86 1.97 3.38 -1.58
N MET A 87 1.70 4.56 -0.98
CA MET A 87 0.74 5.52 -1.52
C MET A 87 1.17 6.03 -2.89
N GLY A 88 2.48 6.31 -3.07
CA GLY A 88 3.04 6.79 -4.32
C GLY A 88 2.82 5.82 -5.48
N LEU A 89 2.94 4.51 -5.23
CA LEU A 89 2.62 3.49 -6.24
C LEU A 89 1.14 3.54 -6.64
N LEU A 90 0.22 3.66 -5.67
CA LEU A 90 -1.21 3.77 -5.97
C LEU A 90 -1.54 5.04 -6.77
N VAL A 91 -0.96 6.18 -6.38
CA VAL A 91 -1.14 7.45 -7.11
C VAL A 91 -0.55 7.37 -8.51
N LEU A 92 0.65 6.78 -8.66
CA LEU A 92 1.28 6.56 -9.95
C LEU A 92 0.37 5.74 -10.87
N LEU A 93 -0.19 4.63 -10.36
CA LEU A 93 -1.13 3.81 -11.12
C LEU A 93 -2.41 4.57 -11.47
N ALA A 94 -2.94 5.37 -10.55
CA ALA A 94 -4.12 6.18 -10.80
C ALA A 94 -3.93 7.24 -11.89
N ILE A 95 -2.70 7.74 -12.09
CA ILE A 95 -2.36 8.69 -13.15
C ILE A 95 -2.03 7.96 -14.47
N LEU A 96 -1.19 6.93 -14.37
CA LEU A 96 -0.73 6.21 -15.58
C LEU A 96 -1.87 5.43 -16.26
N PHE A 97 -2.81 4.92 -15.46
CA PHE A 97 -3.92 4.15 -16.00
C PHE A 97 -4.76 4.93 -17.03
N PRO A 98 -5.33 6.11 -16.72
CA PRO A 98 -6.05 6.90 -17.70
C PRO A 98 -5.15 7.38 -18.85
N LEU A 99 -3.87 7.68 -18.60
CA LEU A 99 -2.94 8.07 -19.67
C LEU A 99 -2.72 6.95 -20.68
N ILE A 100 -2.54 5.71 -20.24
CA ILE A 100 -2.36 4.54 -21.13
C ILE A 100 -3.60 4.36 -22.00
N VAL A 101 -4.79 4.50 -21.42
CA VAL A 101 -6.06 4.41 -22.17
C VAL A 101 -6.19 5.55 -23.19
N LEU A 102 -5.88 6.80 -22.78
CA LEU A 102 -5.99 7.98 -23.65
C LEU A 102 -5.00 7.94 -24.84
N ILE A 103 -3.79 7.42 -24.62
CA ILE A 103 -2.75 7.33 -25.65
C ILE A 103 -2.97 6.10 -26.56
N GLY A 104 -3.89 5.20 -26.18
CA GLY A 104 -4.15 3.97 -26.94
C GLY A 104 -3.01 2.94 -26.81
N TRP A 105 -2.22 2.98 -25.75
CA TRP A 105 -1.19 1.97 -25.49
C TRP A 105 -1.82 0.60 -25.23
N PRO A 106 -1.15 -0.49 -25.63
CA PRO A 106 -1.68 -1.82 -25.40
C PRO A 106 -1.81 -2.10 -23.89
N GLY A 107 -2.92 -2.73 -23.49
CA GLY A 107 -3.24 -2.98 -22.06
C GLY A 107 -2.16 -3.75 -21.29
N TRP A 108 -1.31 -4.54 -21.96
CA TRP A 108 -0.18 -5.22 -21.32
C TRP A 108 0.88 -4.26 -20.75
N SER A 109 1.00 -3.03 -21.29
CA SER A 109 1.93 -2.01 -20.80
C SER A 109 1.63 -1.63 -19.35
N LEU A 110 0.36 -1.58 -18.99
CA LEU A 110 -0.09 -1.33 -17.60
C LEU A 110 0.37 -2.43 -16.67
N PHE A 111 0.31 -3.69 -17.13
CA PHE A 111 0.78 -4.83 -16.35
C PHE A 111 2.29 -4.76 -16.10
N VAL A 112 3.08 -4.38 -17.12
CA VAL A 112 4.53 -4.20 -16.96
C VAL A 112 4.87 -3.08 -15.99
N VAL A 113 4.18 -1.94 -16.08
CA VAL A 113 4.37 -0.80 -15.16
C VAL A 113 3.99 -1.20 -13.73
N PHE A 114 2.87 -1.90 -13.57
CA PHE A 114 2.44 -2.39 -12.25
C PHE A 114 3.45 -3.34 -11.65
N LEU A 115 3.88 -4.36 -12.41
CA LEU A 115 4.85 -5.36 -11.93
C LEU A 115 6.19 -4.72 -11.56
N SER A 116 6.69 -3.81 -12.41
CA SER A 116 7.91 -3.05 -12.15
C SER A 116 7.79 -2.22 -10.87
N GLY A 117 6.66 -1.55 -10.68
CA GLY A 117 6.37 -0.77 -9.48
C GLY A 117 6.32 -1.62 -8.21
N VAL A 118 5.71 -2.80 -8.26
CA VAL A 118 5.65 -3.75 -7.13
C VAL A 118 7.05 -4.27 -6.78
N ILE A 119 7.86 -4.61 -7.77
CA ILE A 119 9.24 -5.06 -7.57
C ILE A 119 10.06 -3.93 -6.92
N LEU A 120 9.99 -2.71 -7.47
CA LEU A 120 10.69 -1.56 -6.92
C LEU A 120 10.26 -1.28 -5.47
N LEU A 121 8.96 -1.28 -5.21
CA LEU A 121 8.40 -1.09 -3.86
C LEU A 121 8.93 -2.15 -2.89
N HIS A 122 9.03 -3.42 -3.32
CA HIS A 122 9.59 -4.49 -2.49
C HIS A 122 11.04 -4.20 -2.08
N PHE A 123 11.89 -3.75 -3.01
CA PHE A 123 13.28 -3.40 -2.72
C PHE A 123 13.38 -2.19 -1.79
N VAL A 124 12.59 -1.15 -2.04
CA VAL A 124 12.54 0.05 -1.19
C VAL A 124 12.11 -0.32 0.24
N GLN A 125 11.06 -1.11 0.39
CA GLN A 125 10.58 -1.56 1.71
C GLN A 125 11.64 -2.40 2.44
N LYS A 126 12.33 -3.30 1.75
CA LYS A 126 13.40 -4.11 2.35
C LYS A 126 14.58 -3.25 2.83
N MET A 127 14.94 -2.20 2.07
CA MET A 127 15.97 -1.25 2.48
C MET A 127 15.54 -0.45 3.72
N LEU A 128 14.32 0.06 3.72
CA LEU A 128 13.77 0.83 4.84
C LEU A 128 13.59 -0.03 6.10
N ASP A 129 13.22 -1.31 5.97
CA ASP A 129 13.14 -2.25 7.09
C ASP A 129 14.48 -2.45 7.79
N ARG A 130 15.59 -2.51 7.02
CA ARG A 130 16.95 -2.57 7.60
C ARG A 130 17.27 -1.31 8.40
N GLN A 131 16.98 -0.15 7.83
CA GLN A 131 17.22 1.13 8.51
C GLN A 131 16.40 1.26 9.80
N ILE A 132 15.13 0.82 9.82
CA ILE A 132 14.32 0.83 11.03
C ILE A 132 14.98 0.03 12.15
N SER A 133 15.48 -1.17 11.85
CA SER A 133 16.11 -2.03 12.87
C SER A 133 17.40 -1.45 13.47
N GLU A 134 18.06 -0.53 12.76
CA GLU A 134 19.25 0.17 13.24
C GLU A 134 18.90 1.30 14.23
N TYR A 135 17.78 2.00 14.03
CA TYR A 135 17.36 3.14 14.84
C TYR A 135 16.43 2.79 16.00
N ASP A 136 15.58 1.79 15.83
CA ASP A 136 14.64 1.32 16.86
C ASP A 136 14.50 -0.21 16.75
N ALA A 137 15.34 -0.94 17.51
CA ALA A 137 15.34 -2.40 17.52
C ALA A 137 14.00 -3.00 18.02
N GLU A 138 13.21 -2.23 18.78
CA GLU A 138 11.89 -2.63 19.25
C GLU A 138 10.78 -2.38 18.21
N GLN A 139 11.06 -1.61 17.15
CA GLN A 139 10.09 -1.41 16.07
C GLN A 139 10.08 -2.65 15.16
N PRO A 140 8.93 -3.32 14.97
CA PRO A 140 8.86 -4.49 14.12
C PRO A 140 9.03 -4.14 12.65
N MET A 141 9.74 -4.99 11.92
CA MET A 141 9.83 -4.92 10.47
C MET A 141 8.49 -5.34 9.84
N ARG A 142 8.14 -4.82 8.68
CA ARG A 142 6.91 -5.20 7.98
C ARG A 142 6.82 -6.71 7.69
N ARG A 143 7.96 -7.35 7.39
CA ARG A 143 8.01 -8.80 7.16
C ARG A 143 7.68 -9.62 8.42
N GLU A 144 8.05 -9.14 9.61
CA GLU A 144 7.76 -9.84 10.88
C GLU A 144 6.26 -9.80 11.17
N ILE A 145 5.61 -8.66 10.92
CA ILE A 145 4.16 -8.51 11.03
C ILE A 145 3.45 -9.47 10.07
N LYS A 146 3.94 -9.59 8.81
CA LYS A 146 3.36 -10.51 7.81
C LYS A 146 3.55 -11.98 8.16
N LEU A 147 4.64 -12.36 8.82
CA LEU A 147 4.89 -13.75 9.21
C LEU A 147 3.98 -14.21 10.35
N ASP A 148 3.56 -13.32 11.25
CA ASP A 148 2.57 -13.64 12.27
C ASP A 148 1.17 -13.88 11.66
N PHE A 149 0.84 -13.24 10.52
CA PHE A 149 -0.39 -13.53 9.76
C PHE A 149 -0.49 -14.96 9.22
N VAL A 150 0.62 -15.64 9.05
CA VAL A 150 0.67 -17.00 8.46
C VAL A 150 0.61 -18.09 9.54
N LYS A 151 0.78 -17.72 10.81
CA LYS A 151 0.83 -18.68 11.94
C LYS A 151 -0.52 -18.90 12.63
N ASP A 152 -1.50 -18.03 12.39
CA ASP A 152 -2.88 -18.13 12.87
C ASP A 152 -3.80 -18.66 11.73
#